data_59bb4f86c093cf553b4fc0bde2e6e92f
#
_entry.id   59bb4f86c093cf553b4fc0bde2e6e92f
#
_cell.length_a   1.000
_cell.length_b   1.000
_cell.length_c   1.000
_cell.angle_alpha   90.00
_cell.angle_beta   90.00
_cell.angle_gamma   90.00
#
_symmetry.space_group_name_H-M   'P 1'
#
loop_
_entity.id
_entity.type
_entity.pdbx_description
1 polymer ?
#
loop_
_entity_poly.entity_id
_entity_poly.type
_entity_poly.pdbx_seq_one_letter_code
_entity_poly.pdbx_strand_id
1 'polypeptide(L)'
;MFVPVKADFKLPAWPVLTVLVCVVCVGVFLKQESDWRQFSLSVERYCAKPQSHLTQMIMTRVDSMYQAEFCGEVLYHLSQSDDPDSEIANIAITLKPLSGLSPPDSREYVAQMLTDELRYFRSIVKDDPGNNYAYHTASWNAWRMILSSFAHGGWGHLIFNLIFFLAFAATVEALIGPVAFVLFIVVNSLVIGVTDSVVSSLAANHHWTLGLSGIVMGMMGLFAYLLPRGKIRCYYWLVIFVGSIAIPGWMLAVWYIGGDVFRLVSSDDHGAINVLAHVAGGVSGFLYGFFFLKGARMLAASLQRDMDKSALRPA
;
A
#
# COMPACT_ATOMS: atom_id res chain seq x y z
N MET A 1 -15.73 14.31 4.45
CA MET A 1 -14.43 13.66 4.73
C MET A 1 -13.74 14.45 5.82
N PHE A 2 -13.18 13.81 6.85
CA PHE A 2 -12.39 14.45 7.90
C PHE A 2 -10.92 14.10 7.68
N VAL A 3 -10.08 15.11 7.55
CA VAL A 3 -8.64 14.92 7.33
C VAL A 3 -7.90 15.39 8.57
N PRO A 4 -7.28 14.51 9.37
CA PRO A 4 -6.46 14.88 10.52
C PRO A 4 -5.18 15.56 10.03
N VAL A 5 -4.81 16.68 10.66
CA VAL A 5 -3.65 17.47 10.21
C VAL A 5 -2.59 17.60 11.29
N LYS A 6 -2.99 17.83 12.52
CA LYS A 6 -2.05 17.94 13.66
C LYS A 6 -2.72 17.69 15.00
N ALA A 7 -1.94 17.20 15.95
CA ALA A 7 -2.38 17.14 17.34
C ALA A 7 -2.40 18.56 17.95
N ASP A 8 -3.42 18.84 18.78
CA ASP A 8 -3.47 20.01 19.65
C ASP A 8 -2.61 19.73 20.90
N PHE A 9 -1.32 19.47 20.66
CA PHE A 9 -0.34 19.18 21.69
C PHE A 9 0.96 19.95 21.38
N LYS A 10 1.49 20.65 22.37
CA LYS A 10 2.75 21.39 22.21
C LYS A 10 3.91 20.40 22.23
N LEU A 11 4.58 20.23 21.09
CA LEU A 11 5.71 19.32 20.98
C LEU A 11 6.88 19.83 21.81
N PRO A 12 7.46 19.00 22.71
CA PRO A 12 8.63 19.36 23.50
C PRO A 12 9.92 19.40 22.65
N ALA A 13 9.95 18.73 21.49
CA ALA A 13 11.08 18.68 20.56
C ALA A 13 10.58 18.58 19.12
N TRP A 14 11.46 18.86 18.17
CA TRP A 14 11.18 18.65 16.74
C TRP A 14 11.07 17.15 16.41
N PRO A 15 10.05 16.73 15.67
CA PRO A 15 9.85 15.32 15.30
C PRO A 15 10.71 14.94 14.08
N VAL A 16 12.02 14.83 14.31
CA VAL A 16 13.02 14.64 13.25
C VAL A 16 12.81 13.33 12.51
N LEU A 17 12.54 12.24 13.24
CA LEU A 17 12.35 10.92 12.62
C LEU A 17 11.03 10.84 11.87
N THR A 18 9.98 11.48 12.35
CA THR A 18 8.70 11.59 11.61
C THR A 18 8.92 12.25 10.26
N VAL A 19 9.66 13.38 10.24
CA VAL A 19 9.98 14.07 8.99
C VAL A 19 10.88 13.19 8.11
N LEU A 20 11.88 12.52 8.67
CA LEU A 20 12.77 11.63 7.95
C LEU A 20 11.99 10.48 7.28
N VAL A 21 11.05 9.85 7.98
CA VAL A 21 10.16 8.82 7.40
C VAL A 21 9.39 9.37 6.21
N CYS A 22 8.83 10.58 6.32
CA CYS A 22 8.14 11.23 5.20
C CYS A 22 9.07 11.44 4.00
N VAL A 23 10.29 11.92 4.24
CA VAL A 23 11.30 12.12 3.18
C VAL A 23 11.67 10.79 2.52
N VAL A 24 11.86 9.74 3.31
CA VAL A 24 12.14 8.38 2.78
C VAL A 24 10.98 7.88 1.92
N CYS A 25 9.72 8.01 2.37
CA CYS A 25 8.56 7.62 1.56
C CYS A 25 8.50 8.37 0.23
N VAL A 26 8.73 9.69 0.23
CA VAL A 26 8.79 10.48 -1.01
C VAL A 26 9.92 10.00 -1.91
N GLY A 27 11.13 9.80 -1.35
CA GLY A 27 12.28 9.31 -2.14
C GLY A 27 12.06 7.94 -2.75
N VAL A 28 11.50 6.99 -1.98
CA VAL A 28 11.12 5.66 -2.47
C VAL A 28 10.07 5.78 -3.56
N PHE A 29 9.05 6.59 -3.38
CA PHE A 29 7.99 6.77 -4.36
C PHE A 29 8.50 7.38 -5.67
N LEU A 30 9.35 8.41 -5.62
CA LEU A 30 9.97 8.97 -6.82
C LEU A 30 10.84 7.94 -7.57
N LYS A 31 11.52 7.08 -6.83
CA LYS A 31 12.28 5.96 -7.42
C LYS A 31 11.34 4.95 -8.09
N GLN A 32 10.22 4.57 -7.43
CA GLN A 32 9.18 3.72 -8.00
C GLN A 32 8.65 4.30 -9.32
N GLU A 33 8.27 5.58 -9.34
CA GLU A 33 7.80 6.26 -10.55
C GLU A 33 8.83 6.22 -11.68
N SER A 34 10.12 6.44 -11.35
CA SER A 34 11.21 6.34 -12.32
C SER A 34 11.35 4.92 -12.90
N ASP A 35 11.26 3.89 -12.03
CA ASP A 35 11.39 2.49 -12.46
C ASP A 35 10.19 2.06 -13.30
N TRP A 36 8.97 2.48 -12.91
CA TRP A 36 7.75 2.25 -13.70
C TRP A 36 7.83 2.90 -15.07
N ARG A 37 8.30 4.15 -15.14
CA ARG A 37 8.49 4.84 -16.41
C ARG A 37 9.49 4.12 -17.31
N GLN A 38 10.61 3.65 -16.75
CA GLN A 38 11.60 2.89 -17.50
C GLN A 38 11.05 1.55 -18.00
N PHE A 39 10.28 0.87 -17.16
CA PHE A 39 9.58 -0.35 -17.51
C PHE A 39 8.60 -0.11 -18.66
N SER A 40 7.68 0.85 -18.55
CA SER A 40 6.71 1.19 -19.59
C SER A 40 7.38 1.53 -20.92
N LEU A 41 8.45 2.33 -20.89
CA LEU A 41 9.24 2.64 -22.09
C LEU A 41 9.91 1.40 -22.69
N SER A 42 10.30 0.40 -21.88
CA SER A 42 10.87 -0.84 -22.39
C SER A 42 9.82 -1.71 -23.07
N VAL A 43 8.61 -1.76 -22.52
CA VAL A 43 7.44 -2.44 -23.12
C VAL A 43 7.04 -1.77 -24.44
N GLU A 44 6.90 -0.44 -24.45
CA GLU A 44 6.59 0.32 -25.67
C GLU A 44 7.64 0.07 -26.78
N ARG A 45 8.92 0.13 -26.44
CA ARG A 45 10.01 -0.13 -27.41
C ARG A 45 9.98 -1.57 -27.95
N TYR A 46 9.61 -2.52 -27.10
CA TYR A 46 9.45 -3.91 -27.52
C TYR A 46 8.32 -4.03 -28.54
N CYS A 47 7.15 -3.48 -28.22
CA CYS A 47 5.96 -3.56 -29.06
C CYS A 47 6.02 -2.68 -30.33
N ALA A 48 6.86 -1.63 -30.34
CA ALA A 48 7.09 -0.81 -31.53
C ALA A 48 8.02 -1.48 -32.57
N LYS A 49 8.72 -2.56 -32.22
CA LYS A 49 9.56 -3.27 -33.19
C LYS A 49 8.69 -4.06 -34.17
N PRO A 50 9.07 -4.12 -35.47
CA PRO A 50 8.35 -4.96 -36.41
C PRO A 50 8.48 -6.42 -35.94
N GLN A 51 7.40 -6.95 -35.46
CA GLN A 51 7.22 -8.35 -35.10
C GLN A 51 7.20 -9.19 -36.38
N SER A 52 7.42 -10.52 -36.26
CA SER A 52 7.18 -11.38 -37.40
C SER A 52 5.76 -11.17 -37.93
N HIS A 53 5.55 -11.27 -39.26
CA HIS A 53 4.23 -11.06 -39.87
C HIS A 53 3.14 -11.93 -39.21
N LEU A 54 3.53 -13.08 -38.68
CA LEU A 54 2.65 -14.01 -37.99
C LEU A 54 2.30 -13.53 -36.58
N THR A 55 3.29 -13.02 -35.80
CA THR A 55 3.04 -12.41 -34.50
C THR A 55 2.14 -11.18 -34.63
N GLN A 56 2.38 -10.33 -35.64
CA GLN A 56 1.48 -9.22 -35.94
C GLN A 56 0.05 -9.67 -36.26
N MET A 57 -0.09 -10.75 -37.06
CA MET A 57 -1.40 -11.29 -37.42
C MET A 57 -2.14 -11.87 -36.21
N ILE A 58 -1.43 -12.54 -35.30
CA ILE A 58 -2.02 -13.04 -34.05
C ILE A 58 -2.40 -11.87 -33.14
N MET A 59 -1.47 -10.94 -32.93
CA MET A 59 -1.71 -9.75 -32.11
C MET A 59 -2.85 -8.90 -32.64
N THR A 60 -2.96 -8.69 -33.95
CA THR A 60 -4.09 -7.97 -34.58
C THR A 60 -5.43 -8.69 -34.39
N ARG A 61 -5.42 -10.02 -34.29
CA ARG A 61 -6.65 -10.81 -34.04
C ARG A 61 -7.07 -10.78 -32.58
N VAL A 62 -6.12 -10.82 -31.67
CA VAL A 62 -6.35 -10.59 -30.24
C VAL A 62 -6.87 -9.16 -30.06
N ASP A 63 -6.25 -8.19 -30.74
CA ASP A 63 -6.60 -6.77 -30.74
C ASP A 63 -8.02 -6.49 -31.27
N SER A 64 -8.49 -7.22 -32.30
CA SER A 64 -9.87 -7.09 -32.80
C SER A 64 -10.95 -7.40 -31.75
N MET A 65 -10.60 -8.06 -30.67
CA MET A 65 -11.48 -8.35 -29.53
C MET A 65 -11.45 -7.24 -28.45
N TYR A 66 -10.39 -6.42 -28.39
CA TYR A 66 -10.13 -5.56 -27.23
C TYR A 66 -9.51 -4.18 -27.55
N GLN A 67 -9.48 -3.60 -28.70
CA GLN A 67 -8.91 -2.28 -29.05
C GLN A 67 -7.41 -1.97 -28.73
N ALA A 68 -6.76 -1.69 -29.73
CA ALA A 68 -5.56 -0.96 -30.23
C ALA A 68 -4.30 -0.64 -29.39
N GLU A 69 -4.08 -1.04 -28.13
CA GLU A 69 -2.78 -0.83 -27.44
C GLU A 69 -2.16 -2.15 -26.90
N PHE A 70 -2.36 -3.23 -27.58
CA PHE A 70 -2.54 -4.57 -27.06
C PHE A 70 -1.26 -5.41 -26.82
N CYS A 71 -0.19 -5.19 -27.58
CA CYS A 71 1.03 -6.01 -27.40
C CYS A 71 1.57 -5.89 -25.97
N GLY A 72 1.62 -4.65 -25.47
CA GLY A 72 2.10 -4.39 -24.12
C GLY A 72 1.20 -4.97 -23.05
N GLU A 73 -0.10 -4.84 -23.21
CA GLU A 73 -1.09 -5.27 -22.21
C GLU A 73 -1.19 -6.79 -22.13
N VAL A 74 -1.29 -7.49 -23.26
CA VAL A 74 -1.34 -8.98 -23.29
C VAL A 74 -0.05 -9.58 -22.75
N LEU A 75 1.10 -9.15 -23.26
CA LEU A 75 2.37 -9.74 -22.83
C LEU A 75 2.70 -9.38 -21.37
N TYR A 76 2.33 -8.19 -20.94
CA TYR A 76 2.44 -7.81 -19.53
C TYR A 76 1.53 -8.68 -18.67
N HIS A 77 0.24 -8.81 -19.00
CA HIS A 77 -0.70 -9.65 -18.26
C HIS A 77 -0.21 -11.11 -18.19
N LEU A 78 0.16 -11.70 -19.32
CA LEU A 78 0.73 -13.05 -19.36
C LEU A 78 2.04 -13.18 -18.57
N SER A 79 2.84 -12.11 -18.50
CA SER A 79 4.09 -12.12 -17.73
C SER A 79 3.87 -12.16 -16.22
N GLN A 80 2.74 -11.60 -15.75
CA GLN A 80 2.35 -11.54 -14.34
C GLN A 80 1.48 -12.71 -13.89
N SER A 81 0.99 -13.51 -14.83
CA SER A 81 0.14 -14.67 -14.53
C SER A 81 0.90 -15.78 -13.79
N ASP A 82 0.25 -16.37 -12.80
CA ASP A 82 0.74 -17.57 -12.09
C ASP A 82 0.67 -18.81 -12.97
N ASP A 83 -0.23 -18.84 -13.96
CA ASP A 83 -0.39 -19.92 -14.94
C ASP A 83 -0.54 -19.36 -16.37
N PRO A 84 0.54 -18.84 -16.95
CA PRO A 84 0.51 -18.25 -18.29
C PRO A 84 0.17 -19.26 -19.38
N ASP A 85 0.46 -20.54 -19.19
CA ASP A 85 0.18 -21.59 -20.18
C ASP A 85 -1.33 -21.83 -20.32
N SER A 86 -2.07 -21.85 -19.21
CA SER A 86 -3.53 -21.93 -19.21
C SER A 86 -4.18 -20.71 -19.85
N GLU A 87 -3.68 -19.51 -19.58
CA GLU A 87 -4.18 -18.27 -20.19
C GLU A 87 -3.90 -18.21 -21.69
N ILE A 88 -2.70 -18.60 -22.13
CA ILE A 88 -2.34 -18.70 -23.54
C ILE A 88 -3.26 -19.71 -24.24
N ALA A 89 -3.53 -20.86 -23.63
CA ALA A 89 -4.46 -21.84 -24.19
C ALA A 89 -5.88 -21.26 -24.34
N ASN A 90 -6.37 -20.52 -23.35
CA ASN A 90 -7.66 -19.84 -23.41
C ASN A 90 -7.70 -18.80 -24.55
N ILE A 91 -6.66 -17.99 -24.70
CA ILE A 91 -6.54 -17.05 -25.83
C ILE A 91 -6.60 -17.81 -27.17
N ALA A 92 -5.84 -18.90 -27.29
CA ALA A 92 -5.80 -19.70 -28.53
C ALA A 92 -7.15 -20.35 -28.88
N ILE A 93 -7.98 -20.69 -27.88
CA ILE A 93 -9.33 -21.24 -28.07
C ILE A 93 -10.31 -20.16 -28.58
N THR A 94 -10.18 -18.93 -28.11
CA THR A 94 -11.10 -17.83 -28.46
C THR A 94 -10.83 -17.25 -29.85
N LEU A 95 -9.62 -17.41 -30.38
CA LEU A 95 -9.26 -16.90 -31.70
C LEU A 95 -9.84 -17.76 -32.84
N LYS A 96 -10.22 -17.10 -33.94
CA LYS A 96 -10.63 -17.78 -35.17
C LYS A 96 -9.45 -18.60 -35.74
N PRO A 97 -9.68 -19.84 -36.21
CA PRO A 97 -8.63 -20.66 -36.79
C PRO A 97 -7.88 -19.95 -37.93
N LEU A 98 -6.60 -20.20 -38.01
CA LEU A 98 -5.74 -19.67 -39.07
C LEU A 98 -6.09 -20.35 -40.41
N SER A 99 -6.05 -19.55 -41.49
CA SER A 99 -6.34 -20.06 -42.84
C SER A 99 -5.35 -21.17 -43.22
N GLY A 100 -5.86 -22.31 -43.65
CA GLY A 100 -5.05 -23.44 -44.06
C GLY A 100 -4.68 -24.43 -42.95
N LEU A 101 -5.09 -24.17 -41.71
CA LEU A 101 -4.91 -25.12 -40.59
C LEU A 101 -6.26 -25.67 -40.12
N SER A 102 -6.26 -26.89 -39.59
CA SER A 102 -7.40 -27.39 -38.85
C SER A 102 -7.59 -26.61 -37.54
N PRO A 103 -8.79 -26.53 -36.95
CA PRO A 103 -8.98 -25.86 -35.69
C PRO A 103 -8.06 -26.31 -34.55
N PRO A 104 -7.78 -27.59 -34.34
CA PRO A 104 -6.80 -28.05 -33.36
C PRO A 104 -5.38 -27.57 -33.66
N ASP A 105 -4.91 -27.76 -34.90
CA ASP A 105 -3.55 -27.39 -35.31
C ASP A 105 -3.34 -25.85 -35.20
N SER A 106 -4.39 -25.09 -35.52
CA SER A 106 -4.38 -23.61 -35.37
C SER A 106 -4.21 -23.20 -33.92
N ARG A 107 -4.90 -23.88 -32.99
CA ARG A 107 -4.80 -23.57 -31.53
C ARG A 107 -3.41 -23.87 -31.00
N GLU A 108 -2.89 -25.06 -31.32
CA GLU A 108 -1.54 -25.47 -30.90
C GLU A 108 -0.48 -24.49 -31.43
N TYR A 109 -0.59 -24.12 -32.70
CA TYR A 109 0.32 -23.17 -33.32
C TYR A 109 0.28 -21.78 -32.69
N VAL A 110 -0.93 -21.26 -32.42
CA VAL A 110 -1.11 -19.96 -31.74
C VAL A 110 -0.56 -20.01 -30.32
N ALA A 111 -0.83 -21.07 -29.57
CA ALA A 111 -0.33 -21.24 -28.21
C ALA A 111 1.21 -21.26 -28.18
N GLN A 112 1.83 -22.04 -29.08
CA GLN A 112 3.28 -22.10 -29.18
C GLN A 112 3.90 -20.74 -29.53
N MET A 113 3.30 -20.01 -30.47
CA MET A 113 3.75 -18.68 -30.87
C MET A 113 3.68 -17.66 -29.72
N LEU A 114 2.58 -17.65 -28.95
CA LEU A 114 2.44 -16.77 -27.78
C LEU A 114 3.41 -17.16 -26.67
N THR A 115 3.67 -18.45 -26.46
CA THR A 115 4.66 -18.93 -25.48
C THR A 115 6.07 -18.48 -25.86
N ASP A 116 6.45 -18.59 -27.13
CA ASP A 116 7.78 -18.16 -27.61
C ASP A 116 7.92 -16.64 -27.54
N GLU A 117 6.86 -15.90 -27.89
CA GLU A 117 6.82 -14.42 -27.78
C GLU A 117 6.93 -13.98 -26.32
N LEU A 118 6.20 -14.60 -25.41
CA LEU A 118 6.28 -14.30 -23.97
C LEU A 118 7.68 -14.59 -23.43
N ARG A 119 8.31 -15.68 -23.84
CA ARG A 119 9.68 -16.01 -23.45
C ARG A 119 10.66 -14.96 -23.95
N TYR A 120 10.51 -14.49 -25.19
CA TYR A 120 11.34 -13.47 -25.79
C TYR A 120 11.10 -12.11 -25.11
N PHE A 121 9.83 -11.75 -24.83
CA PHE A 121 9.47 -10.57 -24.06
C PHE A 121 10.18 -10.56 -22.69
N ARG A 122 10.06 -11.64 -21.91
CA ARG A 122 10.70 -11.80 -20.60
C ARG A 122 12.24 -11.74 -20.68
N SER A 123 12.85 -12.04 -21.80
CA SER A 123 14.31 -11.94 -21.98
C SER A 123 14.80 -10.51 -22.21
N ILE A 124 13.93 -9.62 -22.70
CA ILE A 124 14.27 -8.24 -23.06
C ILE A 124 13.71 -7.22 -22.08
N VAL A 125 12.43 -7.39 -21.73
CA VAL A 125 11.73 -6.52 -20.79
C VAL A 125 11.99 -7.02 -19.37
N LYS A 126 12.52 -6.14 -18.52
CA LYS A 126 12.78 -6.46 -17.11
C LYS A 126 11.48 -6.80 -16.38
N ASP A 127 11.62 -7.51 -15.27
CA ASP A 127 10.49 -7.80 -14.38
C ASP A 127 9.78 -6.52 -13.93
N ASP A 128 8.49 -6.70 -13.62
CA ASP A 128 7.65 -5.65 -13.05
C ASP A 128 8.33 -5.00 -11.84
N PRO A 129 8.59 -3.70 -11.86
CA PRO A 129 9.20 -3.02 -10.73
C PRO A 129 8.34 -3.07 -9.46
N GLY A 130 7.02 -3.27 -9.56
CA GLY A 130 6.12 -3.45 -8.42
C GLY A 130 6.58 -4.57 -7.49
N ASN A 131 7.05 -5.67 -8.06
CA ASN A 131 7.60 -6.82 -7.31
C ASN A 131 8.83 -6.45 -6.46
N ASN A 132 9.53 -5.36 -6.79
CA ASN A 132 10.67 -4.88 -6.01
C ASN A 132 10.26 -4.05 -4.80
N TYR A 133 9.07 -3.50 -4.76
CA TYR A 133 8.61 -2.56 -3.74
C TYR A 133 7.55 -3.13 -2.83
N ALA A 134 6.69 -4.01 -3.32
CA ALA A 134 5.65 -4.65 -2.53
C ALA A 134 6.16 -5.87 -1.75
N TYR A 135 5.41 -6.25 -0.72
CA TYR A 135 5.58 -7.50 0.00
C TYR A 135 4.55 -8.52 -0.48
N HIS A 136 5.01 -9.69 -0.89
CA HIS A 136 4.14 -10.82 -1.24
C HIS A 136 3.95 -11.72 -0.01
N THR A 137 2.70 -11.96 0.38
CA THR A 137 2.37 -12.64 1.64
C THR A 137 2.84 -14.08 1.73
N ALA A 138 3.06 -14.78 0.60
CA ALA A 138 3.66 -16.12 0.59
C ALA A 138 5.17 -16.15 0.86
N SER A 139 5.87 -15.01 0.73
CA SER A 139 7.33 -14.99 0.78
C SER A 139 7.91 -15.08 2.19
N TRP A 140 7.16 -14.70 3.23
CA TRP A 140 7.60 -14.60 4.62
C TRP A 140 8.90 -13.81 4.83
N ASN A 141 9.22 -12.89 3.91
CA ASN A 141 10.45 -12.12 3.93
C ASN A 141 10.33 -10.92 4.87
N ALA A 142 10.95 -11.00 6.05
CA ALA A 142 10.90 -9.98 7.09
C ALA A 142 11.39 -8.59 6.61
N TRP A 143 12.42 -8.55 5.75
CA TRP A 143 12.90 -7.28 5.17
C TRP A 143 11.85 -6.65 4.27
N ARG A 144 11.16 -7.46 3.46
CA ARG A 144 10.08 -6.97 2.60
C ARG A 144 8.87 -6.49 3.41
N MET A 145 8.53 -7.14 4.52
CA MET A 145 7.49 -6.67 5.45
C MET A 145 7.77 -5.25 5.94
N ILE A 146 9.05 -4.92 6.21
CA ILE A 146 9.44 -3.58 6.66
C ILE A 146 9.52 -2.60 5.47
N LEU A 147 10.22 -2.95 4.41
CA LEU A 147 10.53 -2.04 3.31
C LEU A 147 9.29 -1.65 2.50
N SER A 148 8.35 -2.58 2.30
CA SER A 148 7.09 -2.32 1.58
C SER A 148 6.22 -1.26 2.26
N SER A 149 6.39 -1.05 3.57
CA SER A 149 5.69 0.01 4.30
C SER A 149 6.06 1.43 3.82
N PHE A 150 7.19 1.61 3.16
CA PHE A 150 7.63 2.91 2.63
C PHE A 150 7.28 3.13 1.16
N ALA A 151 6.79 2.09 0.49
CA ALA A 151 6.36 2.14 -0.89
C ALA A 151 4.88 2.54 -1.02
N HIS A 152 4.46 3.11 -2.15
CA HIS A 152 3.10 3.60 -2.34
C HIS A 152 2.60 3.35 -3.76
N GLY A 153 1.31 3.00 -3.90
CA GLY A 153 0.68 2.68 -5.17
C GLY A 153 0.23 3.88 -6.01
N GLY A 154 0.53 5.13 -5.58
CA GLY A 154 0.18 6.34 -6.32
C GLY A 154 0.23 7.60 -5.48
N TRP A 155 0.19 8.79 -6.12
CA TRP A 155 0.29 10.09 -5.46
C TRP A 155 -0.75 10.32 -4.36
N GLY A 156 -2.01 9.96 -4.62
CA GLY A 156 -3.06 10.09 -3.61
C GLY A 156 -2.79 9.24 -2.38
N HIS A 157 -2.37 7.98 -2.59
CA HIS A 157 -2.00 7.06 -1.52
C HIS A 157 -0.83 7.59 -0.67
N LEU A 158 0.22 8.09 -1.31
CA LEU A 158 1.35 8.73 -0.63
C LEU A 158 0.90 9.94 0.19
N ILE A 159 0.25 10.92 -0.45
CA ILE A 159 -0.09 12.20 0.18
C ILE A 159 -0.99 11.99 1.41
N PHE A 160 -2.04 11.18 1.30
CA PHE A 160 -2.92 10.90 2.43
C PHE A 160 -2.18 10.17 3.55
N ASN A 161 -1.34 9.20 3.23
CA ASN A 161 -0.53 8.52 4.26
C ASN A 161 0.39 9.49 4.99
N LEU A 162 1.07 10.39 4.29
CA LEU A 162 1.98 11.36 4.93
C LEU A 162 1.22 12.37 5.81
N ILE A 163 0.06 12.86 5.38
CA ILE A 163 -0.78 13.76 6.18
C ILE A 163 -1.21 13.08 7.48
N PHE A 164 -1.75 11.86 7.39
CA PHE A 164 -2.18 11.11 8.57
C PHE A 164 -1.00 10.73 9.46
N PHE A 165 0.11 10.30 8.87
CA PHE A 165 1.32 9.97 9.61
C PHE A 165 1.82 11.18 10.42
N LEU A 166 1.99 12.33 9.78
CA LEU A 166 2.42 13.57 10.46
C LEU A 166 1.49 13.95 11.61
N ALA A 167 0.18 13.81 11.43
CA ALA A 167 -0.82 14.19 12.44
C ALA A 167 -0.67 13.41 13.76
N PHE A 168 -0.27 12.16 13.72
CA PHE A 168 -0.14 11.29 14.89
C PHE A 168 1.32 11.06 15.29
N ALA A 169 2.19 10.72 14.33
CA ALA A 169 3.56 10.29 14.59
C ALA A 169 4.43 11.37 15.25
N ALA A 170 4.25 12.64 14.86
CA ALA A 170 5.03 13.74 15.44
C ALA A 170 4.86 13.83 16.97
N THR A 171 3.65 13.66 17.46
CA THR A 171 3.38 13.66 18.90
C THR A 171 3.84 12.40 19.57
N VAL A 172 3.66 11.25 18.92
CA VAL A 172 4.13 9.94 19.42
C VAL A 172 5.65 9.96 19.57
N GLU A 173 6.40 10.38 18.54
CA GLU A 173 7.87 10.49 18.59
C GLU A 173 8.34 11.36 19.76
N ALA A 174 7.72 12.53 19.92
CA ALA A 174 8.08 13.47 20.97
C ALA A 174 7.84 12.91 22.40
N LEU A 175 6.90 11.99 22.56
CA LEU A 175 6.55 11.38 23.85
C LEU A 175 7.36 10.12 24.18
N ILE A 176 7.69 9.29 23.18
CA ILE A 176 8.36 8.02 23.42
C ILE A 176 9.87 8.07 23.13
N GLY A 177 10.33 9.12 22.47
CA GLY A 177 11.71 9.31 22.06
C GLY A 177 12.12 8.51 20.80
N PRO A 178 13.28 8.84 20.23
CA PRO A 178 13.68 8.37 18.90
C PRO A 178 13.88 6.84 18.83
N VAL A 179 14.50 6.25 19.84
CA VAL A 179 14.80 4.80 19.84
C VAL A 179 13.51 3.97 19.88
N ALA A 180 12.60 4.30 20.81
CA ALA A 180 11.33 3.59 20.93
C ALA A 180 10.45 3.82 19.67
N PHE A 181 10.54 4.98 19.03
CA PHE A 181 9.83 5.30 17.81
C PHE A 181 10.27 4.42 16.63
N VAL A 182 11.58 4.28 16.41
CA VAL A 182 12.12 3.38 15.35
C VAL A 182 11.78 1.92 15.63
N LEU A 183 11.98 1.47 16.88
CA LEU A 183 11.62 0.11 17.29
C LEU A 183 10.12 -0.16 17.07
N PHE A 184 9.26 0.81 17.39
CA PHE A 184 7.84 0.68 17.14
C PHE A 184 7.53 0.50 15.65
N ILE A 185 8.11 1.32 14.76
CA ILE A 185 7.90 1.20 13.30
C ILE A 185 8.30 -0.22 12.83
N VAL A 186 9.48 -0.70 13.23
CA VAL A 186 9.97 -2.02 12.83
C VAL A 186 9.06 -3.15 13.34
N VAL A 187 8.74 -3.13 14.63
CA VAL A 187 7.88 -4.16 15.26
C VAL A 187 6.48 -4.13 14.65
N ASN A 188 5.90 -2.94 14.46
CA ASN A 188 4.57 -2.80 13.87
C ASN A 188 4.52 -3.31 12.43
N SER A 189 5.54 -3.00 11.60
CA SER A 189 5.65 -3.53 10.23
C SER A 189 5.73 -5.06 10.20
N LEU A 190 6.52 -5.66 11.11
CA LEU A 190 6.62 -7.12 11.21
C LEU A 190 5.30 -7.76 11.68
N VAL A 191 4.63 -7.18 12.68
CA VAL A 191 3.32 -7.67 13.14
C VAL A 191 2.30 -7.63 12.01
N ILE A 192 2.24 -6.53 11.25
CA ILE A 192 1.36 -6.39 10.09
C ILE A 192 1.67 -7.48 9.06
N GLY A 193 2.93 -7.60 8.63
CA GLY A 193 3.33 -8.56 7.60
C GLY A 193 3.11 -10.02 8.01
N VAL A 194 3.40 -10.37 9.28
CA VAL A 194 3.15 -11.71 9.82
C VAL A 194 1.64 -12.00 9.88
N THR A 195 0.84 -11.05 10.38
CA THR A 195 -0.63 -11.22 10.44
C THR A 195 -1.21 -11.44 9.05
N ASP A 196 -0.78 -10.62 8.08
CA ASP A 196 -1.21 -10.71 6.69
C ASP A 196 -0.83 -12.06 6.06
N SER A 197 0.40 -12.51 6.27
CA SER A 197 0.87 -13.81 5.78
C SER A 197 0.15 -14.99 6.42
N VAL A 198 -0.11 -14.94 7.73
CA VAL A 198 -0.87 -16.01 8.41
C VAL A 198 -2.28 -16.11 7.84
N VAL A 199 -3.00 -14.99 7.76
CA VAL A 199 -4.38 -14.98 7.26
C VAL A 199 -4.44 -15.38 5.80
N SER A 200 -3.54 -14.86 4.95
CA SER A 200 -3.45 -15.22 3.54
C SER A 200 -3.16 -16.70 3.33
N SER A 201 -2.29 -17.29 4.16
CA SER A 201 -1.99 -18.74 4.11
C SER A 201 -3.18 -19.58 4.53
N LEU A 202 -3.94 -19.17 5.56
CA LEU A 202 -5.15 -19.87 6.01
C LEU A 202 -6.28 -19.79 4.98
N ALA A 203 -6.39 -18.66 4.28
CA ALA A 203 -7.39 -18.44 3.23
C ALA A 203 -6.96 -18.99 1.86
N ALA A 204 -5.74 -19.50 1.71
CA ALA A 204 -5.12 -19.87 0.44
C ALA A 204 -5.21 -18.75 -0.63
N ASN A 205 -5.14 -17.50 -0.19
CA ASN A 205 -5.25 -16.30 -1.04
C ASN A 205 -4.08 -15.36 -0.76
N HIS A 206 -2.97 -15.57 -1.46
CA HIS A 206 -1.80 -14.72 -1.35
C HIS A 206 -1.92 -13.49 -2.24
N HIS A 207 -1.38 -12.36 -1.76
CA HIS A 207 -1.47 -11.09 -2.46
C HIS A 207 -0.24 -10.22 -2.18
N TRP A 208 -0.12 -9.16 -2.99
CA TRP A 208 0.90 -8.13 -2.81
C TRP A 208 0.36 -6.98 -1.95
N THR A 209 1.16 -6.51 -1.02
CA THR A 209 0.80 -5.40 -0.13
C THR A 209 1.95 -4.39 -0.01
N LEU A 210 1.59 -3.12 0.09
CA LEU A 210 2.52 -2.01 0.28
C LEU A 210 1.79 -0.80 0.90
N GLY A 211 2.56 0.08 1.52
CA GLY A 211 2.05 1.35 2.02
C GLY A 211 2.26 1.58 3.51
N LEU A 212 2.40 2.85 3.86
CA LEU A 212 2.60 3.30 5.25
C LEU A 212 1.33 3.16 6.11
N SER A 213 0.17 2.89 5.50
CA SER A 213 -1.14 3.00 6.15
C SER A 213 -1.30 2.12 7.40
N GLY A 214 -0.76 0.91 7.40
CA GLY A 214 -0.76 0.06 8.59
C GLY A 214 0.02 0.66 9.75
N ILE A 215 1.19 1.29 9.48
CA ILE A 215 1.96 2.03 10.48
C ILE A 215 1.21 3.29 10.93
N VAL A 216 0.51 3.98 10.02
CA VAL A 216 -0.35 5.13 10.37
C VAL A 216 -1.43 4.72 11.37
N MET A 217 -2.10 3.59 11.12
CA MET A 217 -3.08 3.04 12.08
C MET A 217 -2.41 2.65 13.40
N GLY A 218 -1.19 2.11 13.34
CA GLY A 218 -0.38 1.81 14.52
C GLY A 218 -0.06 3.06 15.34
N MET A 219 0.35 4.16 14.69
CA MET A 219 0.57 5.45 15.35
C MET A 219 -0.73 6.01 15.96
N MET A 220 -1.86 5.81 15.28
CA MET A 220 -3.18 6.22 15.79
C MET A 220 -3.57 5.42 17.03
N GLY A 221 -3.38 4.09 17.02
CA GLY A 221 -3.64 3.23 18.18
C GLY A 221 -2.73 3.57 19.36
N LEU A 222 -1.44 3.80 19.10
CA LEU A 222 -0.48 4.20 20.10
C LEU A 222 -0.77 5.61 20.67
N PHE A 223 -1.15 6.55 19.83
CA PHE A 223 -1.59 7.89 20.26
C PHE A 223 -2.82 7.80 21.17
N ALA A 224 -3.81 6.98 20.81
CA ALA A 224 -5.02 6.78 21.63
C ALA A 224 -4.69 6.21 23.02
N TYR A 225 -3.66 5.37 23.13
CA TYR A 225 -3.17 4.88 24.42
C TYR A 225 -2.44 5.97 25.21
N LEU A 226 -1.48 6.69 24.58
CA LEU A 226 -0.64 7.67 25.26
C LEU A 226 -1.41 8.92 25.69
N LEU A 227 -2.30 9.41 24.84
CA LEU A 227 -3.07 10.64 25.00
C LEU A 227 -4.57 10.40 24.77
N PRO A 228 -5.27 9.67 25.65
CA PRO A 228 -6.68 9.34 25.44
C PRO A 228 -7.59 10.58 25.36
N ARG A 229 -7.20 11.71 25.98
CA ARG A 229 -7.90 13.00 25.88
C ARG A 229 -7.27 13.97 24.89
N GLY A 230 -6.15 13.62 24.28
CA GLY A 230 -5.48 14.43 23.27
C GLY A 230 -6.37 14.60 22.05
N LYS A 231 -6.44 15.83 21.55
CA LYS A 231 -7.28 16.18 20.41
C LYS A 231 -6.41 16.30 19.15
N ILE A 232 -6.96 15.86 18.03
CA ILE A 232 -6.40 16.03 16.70
C ILE A 232 -7.27 17.05 15.96
N ARG A 233 -6.65 18.06 15.40
CA ARG A 233 -7.34 19.02 14.54
C ARG A 233 -7.55 18.41 13.18
N CYS A 234 -8.83 18.24 12.81
CA CYS A 234 -9.26 17.72 11.53
C CYS A 234 -9.89 18.83 10.70
N TYR A 235 -9.51 18.91 9.43
CA TYR A 235 -10.27 19.71 8.48
C TYR A 235 -11.38 18.85 7.88
N TYR A 236 -12.55 19.46 7.68
CA TYR A 236 -13.65 18.82 7.01
C TYR A 236 -14.11 19.65 5.80
N TRP A 237 -14.54 18.94 4.79
CA TRP A 237 -15.21 19.51 3.63
C TRP A 237 -16.53 18.76 3.42
N LEU A 238 -17.62 19.47 3.64
CA LEU A 238 -18.98 18.99 3.43
C LEU A 238 -19.64 19.91 2.38
N VAL A 239 -19.51 19.51 1.11
CA VAL A 239 -20.02 20.25 -0.07
C VAL A 239 -19.51 21.69 -0.11
N ILE A 240 -20.25 22.65 0.49
CA ILE A 240 -19.89 24.08 0.57
C ILE A 240 -19.34 24.50 1.92
N PHE A 241 -19.46 23.64 2.96
CA PHE A 241 -18.97 23.95 4.31
C PHE A 241 -17.55 23.41 4.48
N VAL A 242 -16.61 24.32 4.68
CA VAL A 242 -15.22 24.01 5.01
C VAL A 242 -14.93 24.54 6.40
N GLY A 243 -14.34 23.71 7.24
CA GLY A 243 -14.00 24.12 8.59
C GLY A 243 -12.98 23.19 9.25
N SER A 244 -12.66 23.49 10.50
CA SER A 244 -11.82 22.62 11.33
C SER A 244 -12.48 22.32 12.65
N ILE A 245 -12.32 21.06 13.10
CA ILE A 245 -12.82 20.58 14.39
C ILE A 245 -11.70 19.83 15.10
N ALA A 246 -11.63 19.93 16.40
CA ALA A 246 -10.70 19.16 17.23
C ALA A 246 -11.41 17.92 17.79
N ILE A 247 -11.01 16.75 17.29
CA ILE A 247 -11.60 15.45 17.63
C ILE A 247 -10.63 14.70 18.56
N PRO A 248 -11.09 14.09 19.66
CA PRO A 248 -10.26 13.24 20.49
C PRO A 248 -9.63 12.10 19.68
N GLY A 249 -8.31 11.86 19.86
CA GLY A 249 -7.59 10.87 19.07
C GLY A 249 -8.15 9.45 19.15
N TRP A 250 -8.68 9.06 20.33
CA TRP A 250 -9.35 7.77 20.50
C TRP A 250 -10.63 7.63 19.65
N MET A 251 -11.36 8.73 19.43
CA MET A 251 -12.55 8.70 18.56
C MET A 251 -12.16 8.47 17.11
N LEU A 252 -11.07 9.09 16.67
CA LEU A 252 -10.54 8.84 15.33
C LEU A 252 -10.03 7.40 15.18
N ALA A 253 -9.35 6.86 16.21
CA ALA A 253 -8.93 5.47 16.21
C ALA A 253 -10.13 4.51 16.10
N VAL A 254 -11.18 4.73 16.90
CA VAL A 254 -12.41 3.94 16.81
C VAL A 254 -13.09 4.09 15.45
N TRP A 255 -13.13 5.30 14.90
CA TRP A 255 -13.75 5.55 13.60
C TRP A 255 -13.02 4.84 12.45
N TYR A 256 -11.68 5.00 12.36
CA TYR A 256 -10.90 4.44 11.25
C TYR A 256 -10.67 2.93 11.46
N ILE A 257 -10.13 2.52 12.61
CA ILE A 257 -9.82 1.11 12.87
C ILE A 257 -11.12 0.31 13.05
N GLY A 258 -12.11 0.85 13.76
CA GLY A 258 -13.42 0.21 13.94
C GLY A 258 -14.20 0.12 12.64
N GLY A 259 -14.11 1.13 11.77
CA GLY A 259 -14.66 1.10 10.41
C GLY A 259 -14.03 -0.01 9.56
N ASP A 260 -12.71 -0.18 9.67
CA ASP A 260 -12.00 -1.26 8.97
C ASP A 260 -12.36 -2.65 9.55
N VAL A 261 -12.52 -2.79 10.87
CA VAL A 261 -13.04 -4.02 11.49
C VAL A 261 -14.45 -4.33 10.96
N PHE A 262 -15.31 -3.32 10.86
CA PHE A 262 -16.65 -3.51 10.32
C PHE A 262 -16.62 -3.97 8.85
N ARG A 263 -15.74 -3.37 8.02
CA ARG A 263 -15.55 -3.80 6.62
C ARG A 263 -15.02 -5.23 6.53
N LEU A 264 -14.05 -5.60 7.38
CA LEU A 264 -13.47 -6.94 7.42
C LEU A 264 -14.52 -8.03 7.72
N VAL A 265 -15.54 -7.69 8.54
CA VAL A 265 -16.59 -8.64 8.94
C VAL A 265 -17.79 -8.62 7.97
N SER A 266 -18.05 -7.48 7.30
CA SER A 266 -19.31 -7.27 6.54
C SER A 266 -19.17 -7.43 5.03
N SER A 267 -17.96 -7.44 4.47
CA SER A 267 -17.75 -7.50 3.01
C SER A 267 -16.87 -8.68 2.61
N ASP A 268 -17.33 -9.41 1.59
CA ASP A 268 -16.53 -10.46 0.91
C ASP A 268 -15.48 -9.85 -0.05
N ASP A 269 -15.62 -8.55 -0.38
CA ASP A 269 -14.69 -7.83 -1.26
C ASP A 269 -13.68 -7.03 -0.43
N HIS A 270 -12.49 -7.56 -0.34
CA HIS A 270 -11.37 -6.95 0.37
C HIS A 270 -10.60 -5.90 -0.45
N GLY A 271 -11.15 -5.45 -1.57
CA GLY A 271 -10.73 -4.30 -2.39
C GLY A 271 -9.24 -3.91 -2.40
N ALA A 272 -8.92 -2.78 -3.03
CA ALA A 272 -7.54 -2.26 -3.14
C ALA A 272 -6.89 -1.80 -1.82
N ILE A 273 -7.62 -1.83 -0.68
CA ILE A 273 -7.13 -1.43 0.64
C ILE A 273 -6.94 -2.67 1.49
N ASN A 274 -5.72 -2.90 1.96
CA ASN A 274 -5.45 -3.97 2.91
C ASN A 274 -6.01 -3.63 4.30
N VAL A 275 -7.31 -3.94 4.51
CA VAL A 275 -8.05 -3.67 5.73
C VAL A 275 -7.47 -4.43 6.92
N LEU A 276 -6.98 -5.66 6.68
CA LEU A 276 -6.34 -6.49 7.71
C LEU A 276 -5.06 -5.83 8.25
N ALA A 277 -4.23 -5.28 7.36
CA ALA A 277 -3.02 -4.55 7.75
C ALA A 277 -3.33 -3.33 8.63
N HIS A 278 -4.43 -2.62 8.33
CA HIS A 278 -4.88 -1.48 9.14
C HIS A 278 -5.30 -1.90 10.55
N VAL A 279 -6.12 -2.93 10.65
CA VAL A 279 -6.59 -3.45 11.96
C VAL A 279 -5.41 -3.99 12.77
N ALA A 280 -4.55 -4.81 12.16
CA ALA A 280 -3.36 -5.36 12.81
C ALA A 280 -2.43 -4.24 13.29
N GLY A 281 -2.18 -3.23 12.45
CA GLY A 281 -1.38 -2.06 12.79
C GLY A 281 -1.95 -1.29 13.99
N GLY A 282 -3.24 -0.95 13.94
CA GLY A 282 -3.89 -0.17 14.97
C GLY A 282 -3.94 -0.87 16.32
N VAL A 283 -4.31 -2.15 16.33
CA VAL A 283 -4.36 -2.97 17.54
C VAL A 283 -2.96 -3.16 18.14
N SER A 284 -1.96 -3.52 17.30
CA SER A 284 -0.59 -3.69 17.79
C SER A 284 0.01 -2.39 18.32
N GLY A 285 -0.32 -1.22 17.73
CA GLY A 285 0.10 0.08 18.25
C GLY A 285 -0.44 0.36 19.65
N PHE A 286 -1.73 0.09 19.88
CA PHE A 286 -2.33 0.23 21.21
C PHE A 286 -1.70 -0.73 22.23
N LEU A 287 -1.53 -2.00 21.86
CA LEU A 287 -0.93 -3.02 22.72
C LEU A 287 0.56 -2.74 23.02
N TYR A 288 1.33 -2.29 22.04
CA TYR A 288 2.70 -1.86 22.26
C TYR A 288 2.78 -0.75 23.32
N GLY A 289 1.92 0.24 23.23
CA GLY A 289 1.80 1.28 24.26
C GLY A 289 1.46 0.70 25.63
N PHE A 290 0.47 -0.18 25.68
CA PHE A 290 -0.02 -0.78 26.91
C PHE A 290 1.05 -1.60 27.65
N PHE A 291 1.82 -2.41 26.94
CA PHE A 291 2.81 -3.28 27.55
C PHE A 291 4.14 -2.57 27.86
N PHE A 292 4.61 -1.66 26.98
CA PHE A 292 5.97 -1.15 27.02
C PHE A 292 6.10 0.34 27.37
N LEU A 293 5.01 1.16 27.26
CA LEU A 293 5.12 2.62 27.34
C LEU A 293 4.29 3.25 28.46
N LYS A 294 4.12 2.56 29.58
CA LYS A 294 3.40 3.11 30.76
C LYS A 294 4.03 4.40 31.28
N GLY A 295 5.37 4.49 31.31
CA GLY A 295 6.10 5.68 31.72
C GLY A 295 5.86 6.88 30.79
N ALA A 296 5.87 6.66 29.48
CA ALA A 296 5.57 7.71 28.49
C ALA A 296 4.12 8.21 28.61
N ARG A 297 3.17 7.33 28.91
CA ARG A 297 1.77 7.72 29.20
C ARG A 297 1.65 8.60 30.42
N MET A 298 2.40 8.32 31.50
CA MET A 298 2.41 9.18 32.70
C MET A 298 3.01 10.57 32.39
N LEU A 299 4.09 10.61 31.63
CA LEU A 299 4.69 11.86 31.17
C LEU A 299 3.70 12.66 30.29
N ALA A 300 3.07 12.02 29.33
CA ALA A 300 2.05 12.63 28.47
C ALA A 300 0.91 13.25 29.27
N ALA A 301 0.40 12.53 30.29
CA ALA A 301 -0.65 13.02 31.17
C ALA A 301 -0.21 14.20 32.05
N SER A 302 1.07 14.30 32.47
CA SER A 302 1.60 15.45 33.21
C SER A 302 1.71 16.69 32.32
N LEU A 303 2.27 16.52 31.10
CA LEU A 303 2.40 17.61 30.13
C LEU A 303 1.04 18.17 29.71
N GLN A 304 0.04 17.31 29.50
CA GLN A 304 -1.30 17.76 29.17
C GLN A 304 -1.95 18.58 30.30
N ARG A 305 -1.81 18.15 31.54
CA ARG A 305 -2.32 18.91 32.71
C ARG A 305 -1.66 20.29 32.82
N ASP A 306 -0.38 20.41 32.52
CA ASP A 306 0.33 21.68 32.58
C ASP A 306 -0.11 22.61 31.43
N MET A 307 -0.39 22.08 30.27
CA MET A 307 -0.98 22.85 29.16
C MET A 307 -2.38 23.37 29.51
N ASP A 308 -3.24 22.51 30.07
CA ASP A 308 -4.59 22.92 30.50
C ASP A 308 -4.56 24.00 31.55
N LYS A 309 -3.63 23.92 32.52
CA LYS A 309 -3.44 24.97 33.54
C LYS A 309 -2.94 26.29 32.95
N SER A 310 -2.04 26.25 31.97
CA SER A 310 -1.52 27.42 31.29
C SER A 310 -2.59 28.13 30.45
N ALA A 311 -3.52 27.39 29.86
CA ALA A 311 -4.65 27.93 29.10
C ALA A 311 -5.70 28.61 29.97
N LEU A 312 -5.76 28.28 31.28
CA LEU A 312 -6.72 28.87 32.27
C LEU A 312 -6.17 30.10 33.00
N ARG A 313 -4.90 30.47 32.82
CA ARG A 313 -4.35 31.72 33.40
C ARG A 313 -4.77 32.91 32.54
N PRO A 314 -5.54 33.85 33.07
CA PRO A 314 -5.83 35.09 32.34
C PRO A 314 -4.52 35.85 32.08
N ALA A 315 -4.43 36.51 30.91
CA ALA A 315 -3.33 37.37 30.50
C ALA A 315 -3.28 38.64 31.33
#